data_d36be6b453214a511c67581c0e5b996b
#
_entry.id   d36be6b453214a511c67581c0e5b996b
#
_cell.length_a   1.000
_cell.length_b   1.000
_cell.length_c   1.000
_cell.angle_alpha   90.00
_cell.angle_beta   90.00
_cell.angle_gamma   90.00
#
_symmetry.space_group_name_H-M   'P 1'
#
loop_
_entity.id
_entity.type
_entity.pdbx_description
1 polymer ?
#
loop_
_entity_poly.entity_id
_entity_poly.type
_entity_poly.pdbx_seq_one_letter_code
_entity_poly.pdbx_strand_id
1 'polypeptide(L)'
;MRRVVVTGLGIVSCIGNTVPEVRDALQQGRSGIELIPERKAMGFRSSLGGRIKGLAAPDVPKRNLRQMGPASYFAVHAAQQAIADAGLGSEQIRNDRTAVITGNVGNFQDTYRQCHMFRDEGLKLGGTALQKVMADSPSANLSVLLGTRGYSLTVSAACATGAAAVGLAFQLIRGGLQDRAITGGVHEDTWEYFCNFDALKAFSVREDEPTRASRPFDKHRDGLVPSAGGSQLVLEELEEARRRGARIYAELIGYAFTSDGDDMTVPSGEGSVRCIRLALEDAGIRPDEVDYVNAHATSTPTGDVAEAQAIAEVLGKRPYVSSTKSMTGHEQGACGSNEVLYTLLMMRDQFVAPNINVDELDPQCAGINLVTNRAIEAKIEVAASNAFGFGGVNTCIVLRRYRA
;
A
#
# COMPACT_ATOMS: atom_id res chain seq x y z
N MET A 1 4.00 10.75 -24.74
CA MET A 1 4.31 10.76 -23.29
C MET A 1 5.41 9.75 -23.03
N ARG A 2 6.25 9.97 -21.98
CA ARG A 2 7.32 9.03 -21.62
C ARG A 2 6.73 7.76 -20.99
N ARG A 3 7.34 6.62 -21.26
CA ARG A 3 6.95 5.34 -20.64
C ARG A 3 7.61 5.20 -19.28
N VAL A 4 6.89 4.63 -18.32
CA VAL A 4 7.36 4.50 -16.93
C VAL A 4 7.37 3.04 -16.52
N VAL A 5 8.49 2.59 -16.00
CA VAL A 5 8.71 1.19 -15.60
C VAL A 5 9.08 1.06 -14.14
N VAL A 6 8.79 -0.09 -13.55
CA VAL A 6 9.20 -0.45 -12.20
C VAL A 6 10.47 -1.30 -12.27
N THR A 7 11.52 -0.84 -11.60
CA THR A 7 12.84 -1.49 -11.64
C THR A 7 13.31 -2.01 -10.28
N GLY A 8 12.71 -1.57 -9.18
CA GLY A 8 13.07 -2.02 -7.85
C GLY A 8 11.90 -2.08 -6.89
N LEU A 9 11.94 -3.05 -5.99
CA LEU A 9 10.92 -3.36 -4.99
C LEU A 9 11.51 -3.47 -3.60
N GLY A 10 10.85 -2.88 -2.61
CA GLY A 10 11.21 -3.04 -1.21
C GLY A 10 9.98 -2.91 -0.32
N ILE A 11 9.90 -3.74 0.73
CA ILE A 11 8.71 -3.86 1.57
C ILE A 11 9.04 -4.29 2.99
N VAL A 12 8.23 -3.82 3.93
CA VAL A 12 8.03 -4.38 5.27
C VAL A 12 6.54 -4.55 5.50
N SER A 13 6.13 -5.75 5.91
CA SER A 13 4.72 -6.11 6.12
C SER A 13 4.61 -7.14 7.24
N CYS A 14 3.42 -7.29 7.82
CA CYS A 14 3.18 -8.32 8.84
C CYS A 14 3.35 -9.76 8.30
N ILE A 15 3.39 -9.94 6.97
CA ILE A 15 3.63 -11.24 6.32
C ILE A 15 5.10 -11.45 5.90
N GLY A 16 5.98 -10.47 6.12
CA GLY A 16 7.42 -10.55 5.86
C GLY A 16 8.08 -9.19 5.76
N ASN A 17 9.37 -9.12 6.08
CA ASN A 17 10.18 -7.90 6.05
C ASN A 17 11.05 -7.77 4.79
N THR A 18 10.97 -8.75 3.90
CA THR A 18 11.70 -8.78 2.63
C THR A 18 10.79 -9.22 1.48
N VAL A 19 11.13 -8.83 0.27
CA VAL A 19 10.39 -9.19 -0.94
C VAL A 19 10.23 -10.72 -1.09
N PRO A 20 11.26 -11.58 -0.87
CA PRO A 20 11.11 -13.02 -0.91
C PRO A 20 10.13 -13.58 0.15
N GLU A 21 10.23 -13.13 1.41
CA GLU A 21 9.33 -13.58 2.48
C GLU A 21 7.87 -13.25 2.18
N VAL A 22 7.62 -12.04 1.71
CA VAL A 22 6.28 -11.57 1.33
C VAL A 22 5.74 -12.37 0.14
N ARG A 23 6.57 -12.59 -0.87
CA ARG A 23 6.20 -13.41 -2.03
C ARG A 23 5.77 -14.82 -1.63
N ASP A 24 6.55 -15.46 -0.75
CA ASP A 24 6.25 -16.80 -0.28
C ASP A 24 4.97 -16.85 0.58
N ALA A 25 4.76 -15.83 1.42
CA ALA A 25 3.53 -15.69 2.20
C ALA A 25 2.29 -15.54 1.31
N LEU A 26 2.37 -14.70 0.27
CA LEU A 26 1.29 -14.52 -0.71
C LEU A 26 0.94 -15.82 -1.42
N GLN A 27 1.95 -16.57 -1.88
CA GLN A 27 1.74 -17.83 -2.59
C GLN A 27 1.15 -18.91 -1.69
N GLN A 28 1.56 -18.93 -0.41
CA GLN A 28 1.09 -19.90 0.58
C GLN A 28 -0.27 -19.53 1.20
N GLY A 29 -0.78 -18.32 0.97
CA GLY A 29 -1.97 -17.83 1.67
C GLY A 29 -1.74 -17.66 3.17
N ARG A 30 -0.54 -17.25 3.60
CA ARG A 30 -0.18 -17.15 5.01
C ARG A 30 -0.64 -15.82 5.60
N SER A 31 -1.49 -15.88 6.63
CA SER A 31 -1.93 -14.70 7.38
C SER A 31 -0.85 -14.18 8.33
N GLY A 32 -0.70 -12.85 8.39
CA GLY A 32 0.12 -12.14 9.38
C GLY A 32 -0.68 -11.61 10.57
N ILE A 33 -1.98 -11.92 10.64
CA ILE A 33 -2.87 -11.40 11.68
C ILE A 33 -2.70 -12.20 12.98
N GLU A 34 -2.67 -11.46 14.09
CA GLU A 34 -2.54 -12.02 15.43
C GLU A 34 -3.35 -11.21 16.45
N LEU A 35 -3.40 -11.71 17.69
CA LEU A 35 -3.88 -10.95 18.84
C LEU A 35 -2.78 -10.01 19.36
N ILE A 36 -3.20 -8.81 19.72
CA ILE A 36 -2.37 -7.77 20.35
C ILE A 36 -2.96 -7.51 21.73
N PRO A 37 -2.55 -8.27 22.77
CA PRO A 37 -3.20 -8.24 24.09
C PRO A 37 -3.20 -6.85 24.74
N GLU A 38 -2.21 -6.02 24.44
CA GLU A 38 -2.11 -4.66 24.96
C GLU A 38 -3.30 -3.78 24.57
N ARG A 39 -3.87 -4.00 23.37
CA ARG A 39 -5.07 -3.27 22.91
C ARG A 39 -6.28 -3.57 23.81
N LYS A 40 -6.44 -4.82 24.25
CA LYS A 40 -7.51 -5.20 25.19
C LYS A 40 -7.35 -4.50 26.54
N ALA A 41 -6.11 -4.46 27.03
CA ALA A 41 -5.80 -3.76 28.29
C ALA A 41 -6.06 -2.24 28.22
N MET A 42 -5.97 -1.65 27.01
CA MET A 42 -6.31 -0.24 26.75
C MET A 42 -7.82 0.00 26.55
N GLY A 43 -8.65 -1.05 26.54
CA GLY A 43 -10.09 -0.93 26.35
C GLY A 43 -10.59 -0.99 24.90
N PHE A 44 -9.77 -1.42 23.94
CA PHE A 44 -10.21 -1.68 22.58
C PHE A 44 -11.26 -2.79 22.53
N ARG A 45 -12.23 -2.68 21.64
CA ARG A 45 -13.20 -3.72 21.33
C ARG A 45 -12.54 -4.91 20.63
N SER A 46 -11.51 -4.64 19.81
CA SER A 46 -10.76 -5.63 19.05
C SER A 46 -9.27 -5.58 19.38
N SER A 47 -8.71 -6.77 19.68
CA SER A 47 -7.26 -6.96 19.87
C SER A 47 -6.55 -7.43 18.60
N LEU A 48 -7.26 -7.57 17.49
CA LEU A 48 -6.71 -8.07 16.23
C LEU A 48 -5.78 -7.05 15.58
N GLY A 49 -4.70 -7.54 14.92
CA GLY A 49 -3.81 -6.67 14.15
C GLY A 49 -2.70 -7.41 13.45
N GLY A 50 -2.10 -6.75 12.45
CA GLY A 50 -0.91 -7.21 11.75
C GLY A 50 0.31 -6.38 12.15
N ARG A 51 1.19 -6.90 12.99
CA ARG A 51 2.43 -6.25 13.45
C ARG A 51 3.62 -6.56 12.56
N ILE A 52 4.52 -5.59 12.40
CA ILE A 52 5.86 -5.81 11.86
C ILE A 52 6.72 -6.47 12.95
N LYS A 53 7.26 -7.64 12.65
CA LYS A 53 8.02 -8.44 13.60
C LYS A 53 9.51 -8.47 13.23
N GLY A 54 10.38 -8.41 14.25
CA GLY A 54 11.81 -8.64 14.07
C GLY A 54 12.55 -7.59 13.23
N LEU A 55 11.95 -6.44 12.98
CA LEU A 55 12.58 -5.37 12.24
C LEU A 55 13.49 -4.56 13.15
N ALA A 56 14.81 -4.63 12.92
CA ALA A 56 15.79 -3.79 13.62
C ALA A 56 15.68 -2.33 13.14
N ALA A 57 16.33 -1.40 13.87
CA ALA A 57 16.49 -0.05 13.36
C ALA A 57 17.28 -0.08 12.03
N PRO A 58 16.95 0.80 11.06
CA PRO A 58 17.66 0.82 9.78
C PRO A 58 19.15 1.16 9.95
N ASP A 59 19.98 0.56 9.10
CA ASP A 59 21.43 0.85 9.08
C ASP A 59 21.69 2.20 8.42
N VAL A 60 21.68 3.24 9.23
CA VAL A 60 21.92 4.63 8.83
C VAL A 60 22.72 5.37 9.91
N PRO A 61 23.39 6.50 9.58
CA PRO A 61 24.11 7.28 10.59
C PRO A 61 23.23 7.64 11.79
N LYS A 62 23.77 7.51 13.01
CA LYS A 62 23.04 7.79 14.27
C LYS A 62 22.33 9.15 14.30
N ARG A 63 22.92 10.17 13.65
CA ARG A 63 22.33 11.51 13.54
C ARG A 63 20.97 11.48 12.79
N ASN A 64 20.88 10.69 11.71
CA ASN A 64 19.67 10.53 10.92
C ASN A 64 18.62 9.71 11.69
N LEU A 65 19.07 8.60 12.32
CA LEU A 65 18.19 7.74 13.12
C LEU A 65 17.44 8.51 14.22
N ARG A 66 18.09 9.50 14.86
CA ARG A 66 17.48 10.33 15.91
C ARG A 66 16.32 11.21 15.40
N GLN A 67 16.23 11.43 14.09
CA GLN A 67 15.19 12.27 13.46
C GLN A 67 13.99 11.45 12.96
N MET A 68 14.06 10.11 13.04
CA MET A 68 13.08 9.19 12.49
C MET A 68 12.11 8.69 13.57
N GLY A 69 10.84 8.62 13.22
CA GLY A 69 9.81 7.84 13.90
C GLY A 69 9.58 6.50 13.18
N PRO A 70 8.63 5.66 13.66
CA PRO A 70 8.38 4.33 13.10
C PRO A 70 8.07 4.33 11.60
N ALA A 71 7.22 5.26 11.12
CA ALA A 71 6.89 5.38 9.69
C ALA A 71 8.14 5.64 8.83
N SER A 72 9.06 6.50 9.32
CA SER A 72 10.33 6.75 8.64
C SER A 72 11.25 5.52 8.64
N TYR A 73 11.22 4.69 9.69
CA TYR A 73 11.98 3.42 9.70
C TYR A 73 11.49 2.49 8.60
N PHE A 74 10.18 2.32 8.46
CA PHE A 74 9.60 1.48 7.40
C PHE A 74 9.95 2.01 6.01
N ALA A 75 9.86 3.34 5.82
CA ALA A 75 10.23 3.98 4.56
C ALA A 75 11.70 3.71 4.19
N VAL A 76 12.62 3.85 5.15
CA VAL A 76 14.06 3.66 4.92
C VAL A 76 14.38 2.20 4.62
N HIS A 77 13.84 1.24 5.39
CA HIS A 77 14.03 -0.18 5.12
C HIS A 77 13.54 -0.57 3.72
N ALA A 78 12.33 -0.16 3.37
CA ALA A 78 11.77 -0.45 2.06
C ALA A 78 12.57 0.24 0.93
N ALA A 79 13.00 1.50 1.12
CA ALA A 79 13.81 2.20 0.12
C ALA A 79 15.19 1.57 -0.08
N GLN A 80 15.86 1.14 0.99
CA GLN A 80 17.15 0.45 0.89
C GLN A 80 17.01 -0.85 0.07
N GLN A 81 15.95 -1.63 0.34
CA GLN A 81 15.66 -2.84 -0.46
C GLN A 81 15.38 -2.49 -1.92
N ALA A 82 14.51 -1.51 -2.19
CA ALA A 82 14.12 -1.14 -3.55
C ALA A 82 15.30 -0.62 -4.38
N ILE A 83 16.17 0.18 -3.77
CA ILE A 83 17.38 0.71 -4.42
C ILE A 83 18.37 -0.40 -4.72
N ALA A 84 18.59 -1.31 -3.77
CA ALA A 84 19.48 -2.48 -3.96
C ALA A 84 18.91 -3.42 -5.05
N ASP A 85 17.62 -3.66 -5.04
CA ASP A 85 16.92 -4.48 -6.03
C ASP A 85 16.98 -3.86 -7.43
N ALA A 86 16.87 -2.53 -7.54
CA ALA A 86 17.04 -1.79 -8.78
C ALA A 86 18.50 -1.75 -9.28
N GLY A 87 19.48 -2.11 -8.44
CA GLY A 87 20.90 -1.99 -8.76
C GLY A 87 21.36 -0.54 -8.96
N LEU A 88 20.75 0.41 -8.20
CA LEU A 88 21.09 1.83 -8.32
C LEU A 88 22.23 2.22 -7.37
N GLY A 89 23.25 2.85 -7.92
CA GLY A 89 24.32 3.49 -7.12
C GLY A 89 23.96 4.92 -6.70
N SER A 90 24.72 5.45 -5.74
CA SER A 90 24.49 6.79 -5.19
C SER A 90 24.55 7.89 -6.25
N GLU A 91 25.42 7.78 -7.25
CA GLU A 91 25.56 8.75 -8.35
C GLU A 91 24.28 8.85 -9.22
N GLN A 92 23.57 7.72 -9.36
CA GLN A 92 22.33 7.67 -10.14
C GLN A 92 21.13 8.25 -9.37
N ILE A 93 21.21 8.34 -8.04
CA ILE A 93 20.14 8.81 -7.16
C ILE A 93 20.36 10.28 -6.76
N ARG A 94 21.60 10.68 -6.49
CA ARG A 94 21.96 11.99 -5.93
C ARG A 94 21.97 13.09 -6.99
N ASN A 95 20.81 13.41 -7.54
CA ASN A 95 20.63 14.41 -8.59
C ASN A 95 19.26 15.10 -8.48
N ASP A 96 19.00 16.10 -9.31
CA ASP A 96 17.77 16.89 -9.37
C ASP A 96 16.65 16.27 -10.24
N ARG A 97 16.93 15.10 -10.85
CA ARG A 97 15.98 14.33 -11.68
C ARG A 97 15.44 13.08 -10.97
N THR A 98 15.80 12.87 -9.69
CA THR A 98 15.30 11.78 -8.85
C THR A 98 14.41 12.33 -7.75
N ALA A 99 13.13 11.96 -7.78
CA ALA A 99 12.13 12.31 -6.78
C ALA A 99 12.06 11.32 -5.61
N VAL A 100 11.57 11.78 -4.47
CA VAL A 100 11.07 10.98 -3.35
C VAL A 100 9.61 11.37 -3.10
N ILE A 101 8.69 10.44 -3.37
CA ILE A 101 7.25 10.65 -3.17
C ILE A 101 6.73 9.55 -2.26
N THR A 102 6.57 9.84 -0.98
CA THR A 102 6.14 8.83 0.01
C THR A 102 4.79 9.19 0.59
N GLY A 103 3.86 8.27 0.55
CA GLY A 103 2.56 8.39 1.20
C GLY A 103 2.68 8.19 2.72
N ASN A 104 2.07 9.06 3.49
CA ASN A 104 1.97 8.96 4.95
C ASN A 104 0.70 9.65 5.44
N VAL A 105 -0.04 9.02 6.34
CA VAL A 105 -1.27 9.61 6.91
C VAL A 105 -1.01 10.36 8.22
N GLY A 106 0.18 10.24 8.80
CA GLY A 106 0.59 10.94 10.02
C GLY A 106 1.61 10.16 10.84
N ASN A 107 2.18 10.82 11.83
CA ASN A 107 3.16 10.27 12.80
C ASN A 107 2.55 10.39 14.20
N PHE A 108 1.55 9.57 14.49
CA PHE A 108 0.66 9.71 15.64
C PHE A 108 1.36 9.34 16.95
N GLN A 109 2.17 8.27 16.95
CA GLN A 109 2.88 7.80 18.13
C GLN A 109 3.84 8.87 18.69
N ASP A 110 4.72 9.41 17.84
CA ASP A 110 5.67 10.44 18.28
C ASP A 110 4.95 11.74 18.66
N THR A 111 3.88 12.11 17.95
CA THR A 111 3.07 13.30 18.26
C THR A 111 2.43 13.19 19.65
N TYR A 112 1.72 12.09 19.91
CA TYR A 112 1.10 11.85 21.22
C TYR A 112 2.15 11.82 22.34
N ARG A 113 3.21 11.04 22.16
CA ARG A 113 4.29 10.89 23.14
C ARG A 113 4.93 12.24 23.50
N GLN A 114 5.24 13.07 22.52
CA GLN A 114 5.87 14.36 22.76
C GLN A 114 4.91 15.35 23.44
N CYS A 115 3.64 15.39 23.04
CA CYS A 115 2.63 16.19 23.70
C CYS A 115 2.47 15.80 25.17
N HIS A 116 2.40 14.50 25.44
CA HIS A 116 2.30 13.96 26.81
C HIS A 116 3.52 14.31 27.65
N MET A 117 4.73 14.06 27.14
CA MET A 117 5.99 14.41 27.82
C MET A 117 6.05 15.90 28.18
N PHE A 118 5.70 16.76 27.23
CA PHE A 118 5.79 18.21 27.42
C PHE A 118 4.72 18.75 28.40
N ARG A 119 3.46 18.36 28.18
CA ARG A 119 2.31 18.91 28.91
C ARG A 119 2.11 18.25 30.26
N ASP A 120 2.17 16.91 30.32
CA ASP A 120 1.74 16.15 31.49
C ASP A 120 2.92 15.78 32.41
N GLU A 121 4.11 15.56 31.86
CA GLU A 121 5.31 15.21 32.62
C GLU A 121 6.25 16.43 32.83
N GLY A 122 5.99 17.56 32.19
CA GLY A 122 6.83 18.76 32.29
C GLY A 122 8.24 18.61 31.72
N LEU A 123 8.47 17.62 30.85
CA LEU A 123 9.78 17.32 30.28
C LEU A 123 10.08 18.22 29.07
N LYS A 124 11.37 18.55 28.89
CA LYS A 124 11.83 19.27 27.71
C LYS A 124 11.96 18.32 26.54
N LEU A 125 11.43 18.70 25.38
CA LEU A 125 11.61 17.98 24.15
C LEU A 125 13.03 18.11 23.61
N GLY A 126 13.53 17.04 22.99
CA GLY A 126 14.85 17.03 22.35
C GLY A 126 14.88 17.86 21.05
N GLY A 127 16.07 18.26 20.60
CA GLY A 127 16.26 19.08 19.40
C GLY A 127 15.83 18.42 18.08
N THR A 128 15.53 17.13 18.07
CA THR A 128 15.02 16.38 16.89
C THR A 128 13.54 16.03 17.01
N ALA A 129 12.83 16.58 17.98
CA ALA A 129 11.43 16.26 18.22
C ALA A 129 10.55 16.65 17.03
N LEU A 130 10.75 17.86 16.48
CA LEU A 130 9.96 18.35 15.35
C LEU A 130 10.07 17.42 14.12
N GLN A 131 11.27 16.99 13.76
CA GLN A 131 11.48 16.15 12.57
C GLN A 131 10.73 14.83 12.61
N LYS A 132 10.45 14.28 13.79
CA LYS A 132 9.69 13.03 13.95
C LYS A 132 8.21 13.19 13.71
N VAL A 133 7.64 14.37 14.04
CA VAL A 133 6.19 14.62 13.96
C VAL A 133 5.74 15.33 12.69
N MET A 134 6.67 15.85 11.90
CA MET A 134 6.35 16.43 10.59
C MET A 134 5.61 15.40 9.73
N ALA A 135 4.52 15.79 9.06
CA ALA A 135 3.75 14.90 8.20
C ALA A 135 4.60 14.30 7.08
N ASP A 136 5.58 15.05 6.59
CA ASP A 136 6.54 14.67 5.55
C ASP A 136 7.81 13.99 6.11
N SER A 137 7.86 13.64 7.38
CA SER A 137 9.04 13.00 8.00
C SER A 137 9.59 11.81 7.18
N PRO A 138 8.78 10.86 6.65
CA PRO A 138 9.31 9.78 5.83
C PRO A 138 10.01 10.24 4.56
N SER A 139 9.38 11.13 3.76
CA SER A 139 9.97 11.62 2.51
C SER A 139 11.17 12.52 2.75
N ALA A 140 11.13 13.38 3.76
CA ALA A 140 12.23 14.26 4.13
C ALA A 140 13.46 13.46 4.60
N ASN A 141 13.26 12.47 5.48
CA ASN A 141 14.36 11.58 5.93
C ASN A 141 14.96 10.81 4.76
N LEU A 142 14.16 10.27 3.85
CA LEU A 142 14.65 9.59 2.64
C LEU A 142 15.45 10.54 1.75
N SER A 143 14.89 11.72 1.44
CA SER A 143 15.54 12.71 0.58
C SER A 143 16.91 13.13 1.12
N VAL A 144 16.98 13.43 2.43
CA VAL A 144 18.25 13.81 3.09
C VAL A 144 19.22 12.65 3.10
N LEU A 145 18.77 11.44 3.40
CA LEU A 145 19.62 10.25 3.50
C LEU A 145 20.22 9.87 2.14
N LEU A 146 19.40 9.93 1.09
CA LEU A 146 19.78 9.57 -0.27
C LEU A 146 20.47 10.72 -1.03
N GLY A 147 20.31 11.95 -0.55
CA GLY A 147 20.83 13.15 -1.20
C GLY A 147 20.14 13.48 -2.52
N THR A 148 18.87 13.09 -2.68
CA THR A 148 18.05 13.45 -3.85
C THR A 148 17.77 14.95 -3.84
N ARG A 149 17.68 15.57 -5.01
CA ARG A 149 17.44 17.00 -5.17
C ARG A 149 16.26 17.33 -6.09
N GLY A 150 15.56 16.28 -6.56
CA GLY A 150 14.29 16.41 -7.26
C GLY A 150 13.14 16.69 -6.32
N TYR A 151 11.91 16.39 -6.75
CA TYR A 151 10.73 16.52 -5.91
C TYR A 151 10.84 15.68 -4.64
N SER A 152 10.55 16.28 -3.49
CA SER A 152 10.41 15.56 -2.22
C SER A 152 9.06 15.94 -1.63
N LEU A 153 8.11 15.00 -1.67
CA LEU A 153 6.72 15.24 -1.28
C LEU A 153 6.16 14.08 -0.46
N THR A 154 5.27 14.42 0.46
CA THR A 154 4.40 13.44 1.13
C THR A 154 2.96 13.63 0.66
N VAL A 155 2.34 12.54 0.24
CA VAL A 155 0.92 12.47 -0.13
C VAL A 155 0.12 11.89 1.03
N SER A 156 -1.08 12.42 1.26
CA SER A 156 -2.05 11.85 2.19
C SER A 156 -3.42 11.81 1.54
N ALA A 157 -4.01 10.62 1.45
CA ALA A 157 -5.29 10.33 0.79
C ALA A 157 -5.97 9.14 1.48
N ALA A 158 -6.02 9.16 2.81
CA ALA A 158 -6.53 8.05 3.65
C ALA A 158 -5.95 6.69 3.21
N CYS A 159 -6.79 5.67 3.00
CA CYS A 159 -6.34 4.34 2.59
C CYS A 159 -5.74 4.31 1.16
N ALA A 160 -6.06 5.27 0.31
CA ALA A 160 -5.51 5.39 -1.04
C ALA A 160 -4.10 6.03 -1.09
N THR A 161 -3.56 6.45 0.05
CA THR A 161 -2.32 7.23 0.19
C THR A 161 -1.13 6.63 -0.57
N GLY A 162 -0.84 5.35 -0.39
CA GLY A 162 0.31 4.70 -1.05
C GLY A 162 0.16 4.62 -2.57
N ALA A 163 -1.04 4.28 -3.05
CA ALA A 163 -1.32 4.26 -4.49
C ALA A 163 -1.29 5.67 -5.09
N ALA A 164 -1.79 6.68 -4.37
CA ALA A 164 -1.72 8.07 -4.80
C ALA A 164 -0.27 8.58 -4.92
N ALA A 165 0.62 8.17 -4.01
CA ALA A 165 2.04 8.50 -4.09
C ALA A 165 2.71 7.86 -5.34
N VAL A 166 2.43 6.58 -5.60
CA VAL A 166 2.91 5.88 -6.80
C VAL A 166 2.37 6.53 -8.08
N GLY A 167 1.07 6.86 -8.10
CA GLY A 167 0.43 7.51 -9.23
C GLY A 167 0.97 8.91 -9.51
N LEU A 168 1.23 9.72 -8.47
CA LEU A 168 1.86 11.03 -8.62
C LEU A 168 3.29 10.90 -9.17
N ALA A 169 4.09 9.98 -8.65
CA ALA A 169 5.43 9.70 -9.16
C ALA A 169 5.39 9.29 -10.64
N PHE A 170 4.45 8.42 -11.01
CA PHE A 170 4.20 8.05 -12.40
C PHE A 170 3.92 9.27 -13.28
N GLN A 171 3.04 10.17 -12.86
CA GLN A 171 2.71 11.38 -13.62
C GLN A 171 3.91 12.32 -13.77
N LEU A 172 4.73 12.49 -12.72
CA LEU A 172 5.94 13.32 -12.76
C LEU A 172 6.96 12.79 -13.77
N ILE A 173 7.16 11.47 -13.84
CA ILE A 173 8.08 10.85 -14.79
C ILE A 173 7.49 10.90 -16.21
N ARG A 174 6.23 10.51 -16.39
CA ARG A 174 5.52 10.52 -17.67
C ARG A 174 5.49 11.91 -18.30
N GLY A 175 5.31 12.95 -17.46
CA GLY A 175 5.32 14.36 -17.86
C GLY A 175 6.73 14.94 -18.08
N GLY A 176 7.80 14.18 -17.83
CA GLY A 176 9.18 14.64 -18.04
C GLY A 176 9.72 15.57 -16.94
N LEU A 177 9.01 15.72 -15.81
CA LEU A 177 9.47 16.54 -14.70
C LEU A 177 10.56 15.83 -13.89
N GLN A 178 10.52 14.50 -13.83
CA GLN A 178 11.53 13.65 -13.20
C GLN A 178 11.90 12.50 -14.15
N ASP A 179 13.06 11.88 -13.94
CA ASP A 179 13.48 10.69 -14.69
C ASP A 179 13.36 9.43 -13.86
N ARG A 180 13.36 9.59 -12.53
CA ARG A 180 13.26 8.52 -11.56
C ARG A 180 12.50 8.98 -10.33
N ALA A 181 11.85 8.04 -9.66
CA ALA A 181 11.23 8.27 -8.35
C ALA A 181 11.44 7.06 -7.43
N ILE A 182 11.70 7.33 -6.16
CA ILE A 182 11.54 6.39 -5.06
C ILE A 182 10.19 6.72 -4.45
N THR A 183 9.24 5.79 -4.52
CA THR A 183 7.84 6.07 -4.20
C THR A 183 7.13 4.89 -3.57
N GLY A 184 6.19 5.18 -2.70
CA GLY A 184 5.38 4.18 -2.02
C GLY A 184 4.59 4.80 -0.87
N GLY A 185 4.20 4.00 0.10
CA GLY A 185 3.48 4.45 1.28
C GLY A 185 3.94 3.73 2.53
N VAL A 186 3.72 4.36 3.67
CA VAL A 186 4.04 3.81 4.98
C VAL A 186 2.92 4.07 5.97
N HIS A 187 2.78 3.17 6.96
CA HIS A 187 1.88 3.35 8.09
C HIS A 187 2.44 2.68 9.34
N GLU A 188 2.50 3.42 10.44
CA GLU A 188 3.02 2.93 11.71
C GLU A 188 2.00 2.03 12.45
N ASP A 189 2.48 1.07 13.26
CA ASP A 189 1.63 0.30 14.19
C ASP A 189 1.41 1.12 15.46
N THR A 190 0.28 1.83 15.52
CA THR A 190 0.03 2.82 16.57
C THR A 190 -1.41 2.77 17.09
N TRP A 191 -1.56 2.57 18.39
CA TRP A 191 -2.86 2.58 19.03
C TRP A 191 -3.49 3.98 19.02
N GLU A 192 -2.68 5.03 18.97
CA GLU A 192 -3.09 6.43 18.96
C GLU A 192 -3.93 6.79 17.70
N TYR A 193 -3.72 6.06 16.62
CA TYR A 193 -4.53 6.17 15.41
C TYR A 193 -5.69 5.17 15.41
N PHE A 194 -5.40 3.92 15.77
CA PHE A 194 -6.38 2.83 15.66
C PHE A 194 -7.53 2.95 16.65
N CYS A 195 -7.38 3.64 17.77
CA CYS A 195 -8.48 3.89 18.70
C CYS A 195 -9.66 4.64 18.05
N ASN A 196 -9.41 5.48 17.04
CA ASN A 196 -10.46 6.17 16.30
C ASN A 196 -11.28 5.21 15.42
N PHE A 197 -10.64 4.23 14.79
CA PHE A 197 -11.33 3.17 14.03
C PHE A 197 -12.10 2.21 14.95
N ASP A 198 -11.56 1.91 16.12
CA ASP A 198 -12.26 1.10 17.12
C ASP A 198 -13.54 1.81 17.61
N ALA A 199 -13.49 3.13 17.79
CA ALA A 199 -14.64 3.97 18.12
C ALA A 199 -15.72 3.96 17.02
N LEU A 200 -15.32 3.89 15.73
CA LEU A 200 -16.21 3.74 14.59
C LEU A 200 -16.83 2.32 14.48
N LYS A 201 -16.40 1.39 15.34
CA LYS A 201 -16.78 -0.03 15.28
C LYS A 201 -16.44 -0.68 13.93
N ALA A 202 -15.41 -0.20 13.25
CA ALA A 202 -14.99 -0.67 11.94
C ALA A 202 -14.15 -1.95 11.98
N PHE A 203 -13.64 -2.32 13.17
CA PHE A 203 -12.79 -3.50 13.32
C PHE A 203 -13.60 -4.79 13.50
N SER A 204 -13.11 -5.87 12.88
CA SER A 204 -13.53 -7.23 13.18
C SER A 204 -13.29 -7.54 14.67
N VAL A 205 -14.22 -8.26 15.28
CA VAL A 205 -14.12 -8.73 16.66
C VAL A 205 -13.94 -10.24 16.78
N ARG A 206 -13.57 -10.90 15.68
CA ARG A 206 -13.37 -12.36 15.59
C ARG A 206 -12.02 -12.77 16.19
N GLU A 207 -11.89 -12.62 17.51
CA GLU A 207 -10.65 -12.86 18.27
C GLU A 207 -10.35 -14.35 18.48
N ASP A 208 -11.33 -15.24 18.39
CA ASP A 208 -11.16 -16.68 18.61
C ASP A 208 -10.28 -17.34 17.54
N GLU A 209 -10.31 -16.82 16.30
CA GLU A 209 -9.51 -17.31 15.19
C GLU A 209 -8.83 -16.13 14.48
N PRO A 210 -7.77 -15.52 15.06
CA PRO A 210 -7.19 -14.27 14.55
C PRO A 210 -6.81 -14.31 13.08
N THR A 211 -6.20 -15.40 12.62
CA THR A 211 -5.78 -15.57 11.21
C THR A 211 -6.97 -15.68 10.24
N ARG A 212 -8.18 -15.88 10.75
CA ARG A 212 -9.41 -15.96 9.97
C ARG A 212 -10.31 -14.72 10.07
N ALA A 213 -9.86 -13.69 10.78
CA ALA A 213 -10.66 -12.50 11.04
C ALA A 213 -10.81 -11.62 9.80
N SER A 214 -9.72 -11.38 9.06
CA SER A 214 -9.79 -10.66 7.78
C SER A 214 -10.27 -11.62 6.68
N ARG A 215 -11.47 -11.35 6.16
CA ARG A 215 -12.17 -12.26 5.23
C ARG A 215 -12.95 -11.50 4.15
N PRO A 216 -12.26 -10.73 3.30
CA PRO A 216 -12.93 -9.96 2.25
C PRO A 216 -13.86 -10.82 1.38
N PHE A 217 -15.01 -10.26 1.02
CA PHE A 217 -16.06 -10.88 0.21
C PHE A 217 -16.78 -12.08 0.83
N ASP A 218 -16.33 -12.57 2.00
CA ASP A 218 -17.05 -13.61 2.72
C ASP A 218 -18.35 -13.06 3.32
N LYS A 219 -19.42 -13.87 3.30
CA LYS A 219 -20.74 -13.50 3.80
C LYS A 219 -20.74 -13.14 5.28
N HIS A 220 -19.83 -13.73 6.06
CA HIS A 220 -19.75 -13.56 7.51
C HIS A 220 -18.65 -12.58 7.94
N ARG A 221 -18.19 -11.71 7.04
CA ARG A 221 -17.23 -10.65 7.37
C ARG A 221 -17.89 -9.63 8.31
N ASP A 222 -17.12 -9.13 9.25
CA ASP A 222 -17.63 -8.28 10.34
C ASP A 222 -16.81 -6.99 10.54
N GLY A 223 -15.83 -6.74 9.68
CA GLY A 223 -15.00 -5.54 9.75
C GLY A 223 -13.56 -5.79 9.30
N LEU A 224 -12.80 -4.73 9.23
CA LEU A 224 -11.39 -4.77 8.86
C LEU A 224 -10.50 -5.17 10.05
N VAL A 225 -9.30 -5.66 9.76
CA VAL A 225 -8.24 -5.86 10.76
C VAL A 225 -7.14 -4.85 10.50
N PRO A 226 -6.79 -3.97 11.46
CA PRO A 226 -5.76 -2.96 11.27
C PRO A 226 -4.37 -3.58 11.23
N SER A 227 -3.51 -3.08 10.36
CA SER A 227 -2.10 -3.48 10.32
C SER A 227 -1.19 -2.31 9.94
N ALA A 228 0.12 -2.54 10.09
CA ALA A 228 1.19 -1.62 9.75
C ALA A 228 1.98 -2.14 8.56
N GLY A 229 2.78 -1.28 7.96
CA GLY A 229 3.68 -1.68 6.89
C GLY A 229 4.23 -0.50 6.11
N GLY A 230 4.97 -0.83 5.08
CA GLY A 230 5.47 0.15 4.12
C GLY A 230 6.17 -0.49 2.96
N SER A 231 6.00 0.09 1.80
CA SER A 231 6.75 -0.27 0.61
C SER A 231 7.34 0.95 -0.08
N GLN A 232 8.42 0.71 -0.79
CA GLN A 232 8.98 1.66 -1.75
C GLN A 232 9.26 0.93 -3.06
N LEU A 233 8.94 1.60 -4.14
CA LEU A 233 9.18 1.18 -5.51
C LEU A 233 10.20 2.14 -6.13
N VAL A 234 11.05 1.64 -7.02
CA VAL A 234 11.81 2.49 -7.93
C VAL A 234 11.06 2.53 -9.25
N LEU A 235 10.57 3.72 -9.61
CA LEU A 235 10.03 4.00 -10.93
C LEU A 235 11.09 4.73 -11.76
N GLU A 236 11.21 4.36 -13.03
CA GLU A 236 12.14 5.00 -13.98
C GLU A 236 11.48 5.25 -15.32
N GLU A 237 11.92 6.28 -16.00
CA GLU A 237 11.69 6.43 -17.42
C GLU A 237 12.31 5.25 -18.18
N LEU A 238 11.59 4.71 -19.16
CA LEU A 238 11.97 3.45 -19.81
C LEU A 238 13.35 3.48 -20.45
N GLU A 239 13.69 4.56 -21.18
CA GLU A 239 14.98 4.62 -21.88
C GLU A 239 16.16 4.82 -20.91
N GLU A 240 15.93 5.49 -19.76
CA GLU A 240 16.89 5.54 -18.65
C GLU A 240 17.15 4.15 -18.07
N ALA A 241 16.07 3.39 -17.81
CA ALA A 241 16.15 2.03 -17.30
C ALA A 241 16.89 1.10 -18.28
N ARG A 242 16.57 1.19 -19.58
CA ARG A 242 17.22 0.41 -20.64
C ARG A 242 18.70 0.74 -20.77
N ARG A 243 19.06 2.03 -20.78
CA ARG A 243 20.45 2.48 -20.94
C ARG A 243 21.38 1.93 -19.88
N ARG A 244 20.88 1.74 -18.66
CA ARG A 244 21.66 1.15 -17.57
C ARG A 244 21.52 -0.38 -17.44
N GLY A 245 20.75 -1.04 -18.33
CA GLY A 245 20.51 -2.48 -18.29
C GLY A 245 19.68 -2.95 -17.10
N ALA A 246 18.73 -2.12 -16.65
CA ALA A 246 17.87 -2.44 -15.50
C ALA A 246 17.01 -3.68 -15.76
N ARG A 247 16.80 -4.49 -14.72
CA ARG A 247 15.68 -5.42 -14.68
C ARG A 247 14.38 -4.61 -14.59
N ILE A 248 13.41 -4.94 -15.42
CA ILE A 248 12.09 -4.29 -15.43
C ILE A 248 11.04 -5.31 -14.99
N TYR A 249 10.30 -5.00 -13.93
CA TYR A 249 9.20 -5.83 -13.43
C TYR A 249 7.95 -5.71 -14.30
N ALA A 250 7.51 -4.48 -14.52
CA ALA A 250 6.35 -4.14 -15.34
C ALA A 250 6.43 -2.68 -15.79
N GLU A 251 5.57 -2.31 -16.70
CA GLU A 251 5.28 -0.94 -17.08
C GLU A 251 4.01 -0.47 -16.36
N LEU A 252 4.05 0.71 -15.78
CA LEU A 252 2.89 1.41 -15.25
C LEU A 252 2.28 2.16 -16.43
N ILE A 253 1.07 1.76 -16.84
CA ILE A 253 0.49 2.24 -18.11
C ILE A 253 -0.71 3.16 -17.91
N GLY A 254 -1.36 3.12 -16.73
CA GLY A 254 -2.49 3.97 -16.43
C GLY A 254 -2.66 4.24 -14.95
N TYR A 255 -3.23 5.39 -14.65
CA TYR A 255 -3.54 5.82 -13.29
C TYR A 255 -4.74 6.76 -13.29
N ALA A 256 -5.67 6.53 -12.36
CA ALA A 256 -6.73 7.47 -12.06
C ALA A 256 -6.81 7.78 -10.56
N PHE A 257 -7.22 9.00 -10.28
CA PHE A 257 -7.53 9.50 -8.95
C PHE A 257 -8.85 10.27 -9.03
N THR A 258 -9.85 9.85 -8.25
CA THR A 258 -11.16 10.48 -8.22
C THR A 258 -11.65 10.71 -6.80
N SER A 259 -12.67 11.54 -6.63
CA SER A 259 -13.38 11.73 -5.37
C SER A 259 -14.87 11.51 -5.62
N ASP A 260 -15.54 10.84 -4.68
CA ASP A 260 -17.00 10.68 -4.70
C ASP A 260 -17.71 12.03 -4.51
N GLY A 261 -17.16 12.85 -3.60
CA GLY A 261 -17.73 14.17 -3.28
C GLY A 261 -19.08 14.09 -2.54
N ASP A 262 -19.34 12.95 -1.87
CA ASP A 262 -20.65 12.63 -1.24
C ASP A 262 -20.50 12.45 0.27
N ASP A 263 -20.10 11.29 0.77
CA ASP A 263 -19.96 10.99 2.20
C ASP A 263 -18.51 10.76 2.62
N MET A 264 -18.21 11.02 3.90
CA MET A 264 -16.85 10.84 4.44
C MET A 264 -16.47 9.38 4.65
N THR A 265 -17.43 8.50 4.87
CA THR A 265 -17.19 7.12 5.32
C THR A 265 -17.88 6.04 4.48
N VAL A 266 -18.97 6.41 3.81
CA VAL A 266 -19.78 5.50 2.99
C VAL A 266 -19.39 5.66 1.52
N PRO A 267 -18.86 4.61 0.85
CA PRO A 267 -18.51 4.71 -0.56
C PRO A 267 -19.78 4.82 -1.42
N SER A 268 -19.75 5.71 -2.41
CA SER A 268 -20.86 5.88 -3.35
C SER A 268 -21.02 4.69 -4.32
N GLY A 269 -19.94 3.92 -4.54
CA GLY A 269 -19.84 2.91 -5.59
C GLY A 269 -19.64 3.50 -6.99
N GLU A 270 -20.28 4.62 -7.33
CA GLU A 270 -20.10 5.31 -8.61
C GLU A 270 -18.66 5.81 -8.79
N GLY A 271 -18.09 6.41 -7.74
CA GLY A 271 -16.71 6.90 -7.81
C GLY A 271 -15.69 5.80 -8.09
N SER A 272 -15.90 4.60 -7.54
CA SER A 272 -15.07 3.43 -7.84
C SER A 272 -15.19 2.99 -9.31
N VAL A 273 -16.42 2.93 -9.83
CA VAL A 273 -16.69 2.63 -11.26
C VAL A 273 -15.98 3.65 -12.15
N ARG A 274 -16.15 4.93 -11.86
CA ARG A 274 -15.55 6.03 -12.63
C ARG A 274 -14.02 5.98 -12.56
N CYS A 275 -13.47 5.70 -11.38
CA CYS A 275 -12.02 5.59 -11.21
C CYS A 275 -11.43 4.46 -12.04
N ILE A 276 -12.01 3.26 -12.01
CA ILE A 276 -11.55 2.12 -12.80
C ILE A 276 -11.64 2.46 -14.30
N ARG A 277 -12.76 3.02 -14.78
CA ARG A 277 -12.92 3.42 -16.19
C ARG A 277 -11.86 4.42 -16.64
N LEU A 278 -11.62 5.47 -15.86
CA LEU A 278 -10.61 6.48 -16.17
C LEU A 278 -9.18 5.91 -16.17
N ALA A 279 -8.88 4.96 -15.29
CA ALA A 279 -7.57 4.30 -15.28
C ALA A 279 -7.34 3.45 -16.55
N LEU A 280 -8.37 2.76 -17.04
CA LEU A 280 -8.30 2.00 -18.28
C LEU A 280 -8.20 2.93 -19.50
N GLU A 281 -8.92 4.05 -19.49
CA GLU A 281 -8.82 5.08 -20.52
C GLU A 281 -7.41 5.70 -20.57
N ASP A 282 -6.84 6.06 -19.41
CA ASP A 282 -5.48 6.57 -19.30
C ASP A 282 -4.43 5.55 -19.77
N ALA A 283 -4.69 4.26 -19.55
CA ALA A 283 -3.87 3.14 -20.02
C ALA A 283 -4.03 2.84 -21.52
N GLY A 284 -5.09 3.35 -22.15
CA GLY A 284 -5.43 3.07 -23.56
C GLY A 284 -5.78 1.61 -23.82
N ILE A 285 -6.47 0.94 -22.85
CA ILE A 285 -6.85 -0.47 -22.96
C ILE A 285 -8.36 -0.67 -22.78
N ARG A 286 -8.85 -1.80 -23.31
CA ARG A 286 -10.22 -2.23 -23.09
C ARG A 286 -10.35 -3.02 -21.76
N PRO A 287 -11.56 -3.04 -21.16
CA PRO A 287 -11.81 -3.83 -19.96
C PRO A 287 -11.48 -5.32 -20.07
N ASP A 288 -11.68 -5.90 -21.26
CA ASP A 288 -11.41 -7.33 -21.54
C ASP A 288 -9.90 -7.66 -21.68
N GLU A 289 -9.02 -6.70 -21.60
CA GLU A 289 -7.56 -6.90 -21.56
C GLU A 289 -7.02 -7.10 -20.13
N VAL A 290 -7.79 -6.78 -19.09
CA VAL A 290 -7.37 -6.96 -17.69
C VAL A 290 -7.45 -8.44 -17.30
N ASP A 291 -6.36 -9.00 -16.80
CA ASP A 291 -6.26 -10.39 -16.38
C ASP A 291 -6.46 -10.57 -14.87
N TYR A 292 -6.07 -9.57 -14.06
CA TYR A 292 -6.11 -9.62 -12.61
C TYR A 292 -6.48 -8.26 -12.00
N VAL A 293 -7.25 -8.29 -10.91
CA VAL A 293 -7.53 -7.12 -10.05
C VAL A 293 -7.12 -7.45 -8.63
N ASN A 294 -6.18 -6.64 -8.08
CA ASN A 294 -5.97 -6.58 -6.64
C ASN A 294 -7.02 -5.63 -6.07
N ALA A 295 -8.01 -6.19 -5.39
CA ALA A 295 -9.12 -5.44 -4.85
C ALA A 295 -8.75 -4.75 -3.54
N HIS A 296 -9.28 -3.56 -3.32
CA HIS A 296 -9.14 -2.84 -2.05
C HIS A 296 -9.82 -3.59 -0.91
N ALA A 297 -10.92 -4.27 -1.16
CA ALA A 297 -11.80 -4.97 -0.22
C ALA A 297 -11.19 -5.25 1.16
N THR A 298 -11.70 -4.55 2.16
CA THR A 298 -11.13 -4.49 3.52
C THR A 298 -11.79 -5.46 4.50
N SER A 299 -12.66 -6.36 4.04
CA SER A 299 -13.51 -7.22 4.90
C SER A 299 -14.63 -6.43 5.61
N THR A 300 -15.06 -5.29 5.05
CA THR A 300 -16.18 -4.52 5.58
C THR A 300 -17.49 -4.90 4.88
N PRO A 301 -18.62 -4.93 5.61
CA PRO A 301 -19.91 -5.37 5.04
C PRO A 301 -20.32 -4.60 3.78
N THR A 302 -20.18 -3.28 3.76
CA THR A 302 -20.62 -2.42 2.66
C THR A 302 -19.54 -2.17 1.61
N GLY A 303 -18.28 -1.94 2.03
CA GLY A 303 -17.19 -1.60 1.13
C GLY A 303 -16.89 -2.70 0.11
N ASP A 304 -16.84 -3.94 0.56
CA ASP A 304 -16.56 -5.10 -0.30
C ASP A 304 -17.66 -5.33 -1.36
N VAL A 305 -18.92 -5.09 -1.00
CA VAL A 305 -20.05 -5.17 -1.95
C VAL A 305 -19.95 -4.08 -3.01
N ALA A 306 -19.72 -2.84 -2.60
CA ALA A 306 -19.60 -1.70 -3.52
C ALA A 306 -18.47 -1.94 -4.53
N GLU A 307 -17.30 -2.41 -4.06
CA GLU A 307 -16.18 -2.71 -4.96
C GLU A 307 -16.45 -3.92 -5.86
N ALA A 308 -17.03 -5.02 -5.34
CA ALA A 308 -17.37 -6.18 -6.17
C ALA A 308 -18.33 -5.80 -7.30
N GLN A 309 -19.32 -4.95 -7.02
CA GLN A 309 -20.25 -4.43 -8.01
C GLN A 309 -19.56 -3.53 -9.04
N ALA A 310 -18.66 -2.65 -8.60
CA ALA A 310 -17.90 -1.78 -9.49
C ALA A 310 -16.99 -2.60 -10.45
N ILE A 311 -16.28 -3.60 -9.92
CA ILE A 311 -15.46 -4.52 -10.72
C ILE A 311 -16.33 -5.27 -11.72
N ALA A 312 -17.47 -5.83 -11.28
CA ALA A 312 -18.39 -6.57 -12.14
C ALA A 312 -18.98 -5.70 -13.25
N GLU A 313 -19.34 -4.44 -12.95
CA GLU A 313 -19.89 -3.49 -13.93
C GLU A 313 -18.88 -3.12 -15.00
N VAL A 314 -17.61 -2.86 -14.62
CA VAL A 314 -16.59 -2.36 -15.56
C VAL A 314 -15.85 -3.48 -16.27
N LEU A 315 -15.48 -4.54 -15.55
CA LEU A 315 -14.58 -5.59 -16.03
C LEU A 315 -15.28 -6.95 -16.24
N GLY A 316 -16.50 -7.09 -15.73
CA GLY A 316 -17.22 -8.38 -15.77
C GLY A 316 -16.54 -9.46 -14.91
N LYS A 317 -16.72 -10.72 -15.33
CA LYS A 317 -16.16 -11.89 -14.64
C LYS A 317 -14.85 -12.41 -15.23
N ARG A 318 -14.29 -11.73 -16.20
CA ARG A 318 -13.08 -12.21 -16.88
C ARG A 318 -11.83 -12.16 -15.99
N PRO A 319 -11.48 -11.02 -15.36
CA PRO A 319 -10.25 -10.96 -14.56
C PRO A 319 -10.37 -11.81 -13.29
N TYR A 320 -9.28 -12.45 -12.91
CA TYR A 320 -9.15 -12.98 -11.55
C TYR A 320 -9.18 -11.83 -10.57
N VAL A 321 -9.80 -12.02 -9.41
CA VAL A 321 -9.89 -11.02 -8.34
C VAL A 321 -9.40 -11.65 -7.04
N SER A 322 -8.61 -10.93 -6.27
CA SER A 322 -8.36 -11.25 -4.86
C SER A 322 -8.04 -9.99 -4.07
N SER A 323 -8.35 -10.00 -2.77
CA SER A 323 -7.86 -9.02 -1.82
C SER A 323 -6.77 -9.64 -0.96
N THR A 324 -5.55 -9.14 -1.09
CA THR A 324 -4.41 -9.56 -0.26
C THR A 324 -4.58 -9.17 1.20
N LYS A 325 -5.52 -8.26 1.51
CA LYS A 325 -5.88 -7.89 2.88
C LYS A 325 -6.46 -9.05 3.70
N SER A 326 -6.92 -10.12 3.04
CA SER A 326 -7.25 -11.36 3.74
C SER A 326 -6.07 -11.92 4.55
N MET A 327 -4.83 -11.68 4.10
CA MET A 327 -3.58 -12.12 4.73
C MET A 327 -2.91 -11.02 5.55
N THR A 328 -2.89 -9.80 5.04
CA THR A 328 -2.14 -8.68 5.63
C THR A 328 -2.97 -7.85 6.62
N GLY A 329 -4.29 -7.98 6.61
CA GLY A 329 -5.15 -6.95 7.17
C GLY A 329 -5.06 -5.66 6.35
N HIS A 330 -5.54 -4.56 6.92
CA HIS A 330 -5.55 -3.26 6.26
C HIS A 330 -4.36 -2.42 6.72
N GLU A 331 -3.34 -2.30 5.89
CA GLU A 331 -2.09 -1.57 6.16
C GLU A 331 -2.26 -0.03 5.96
N GLN A 332 -3.51 0.46 6.03
CA GLN A 332 -3.89 1.87 6.01
C GLN A 332 -3.21 2.65 4.87
N GLY A 333 -2.47 3.72 5.22
CA GLY A 333 -1.75 4.56 4.25
C GLY A 333 -0.70 3.83 3.40
N ALA A 334 -0.26 2.65 3.82
CA ALA A 334 0.70 1.84 3.07
C ALA A 334 0.04 0.88 2.07
N CYS A 335 -1.22 0.47 2.30
CA CYS A 335 -1.83 -0.67 1.61
C CYS A 335 -1.78 -0.54 0.08
N GLY A 336 -2.11 0.63 -0.48
CA GLY A 336 -2.18 0.77 -1.94
C GLY A 336 -0.84 0.57 -2.66
N SER A 337 0.28 1.01 -2.08
CA SER A 337 1.61 0.75 -2.65
C SER A 337 2.09 -0.68 -2.39
N ASN A 338 1.73 -1.27 -1.23
CA ASN A 338 2.01 -2.67 -0.93
C ASN A 338 1.28 -3.58 -1.92
N GLU A 339 0.03 -3.28 -2.24
CA GLU A 339 -0.80 -4.03 -3.19
C GLU A 339 -0.31 -3.91 -4.63
N VAL A 340 0.23 -2.75 -5.03
CA VAL A 340 0.95 -2.62 -6.29
C VAL A 340 2.17 -3.55 -6.31
N LEU A 341 2.96 -3.58 -5.23
CA LEU A 341 4.11 -4.48 -5.11
C LEU A 341 3.68 -5.97 -5.11
N TYR A 342 2.63 -6.33 -4.38
CA TYR A 342 2.08 -7.69 -4.40
C TYR A 342 1.65 -8.11 -5.81
N THR A 343 0.99 -7.20 -6.52
CA THR A 343 0.58 -7.41 -7.92
C THR A 343 1.79 -7.63 -8.84
N LEU A 344 2.86 -6.85 -8.67
CA LEU A 344 4.11 -7.02 -9.43
C LEU A 344 4.76 -8.38 -9.18
N LEU A 345 4.73 -8.89 -7.93
CA LEU A 345 5.23 -10.24 -7.62
C LEU A 345 4.39 -11.32 -8.28
N MET A 346 3.06 -11.19 -8.26
CA MET A 346 2.14 -12.11 -8.95
C MET A 346 2.36 -12.08 -10.46
N MET A 347 2.52 -10.91 -11.06
CA MET A 347 2.82 -10.76 -12.50
C MET A 347 4.18 -11.37 -12.87
N ARG A 348 5.21 -11.19 -12.05
CA ARG A 348 6.55 -11.76 -12.27
C ARG A 348 6.52 -13.29 -12.25
N ASP A 349 5.89 -13.85 -11.23
CA ASP A 349 5.93 -15.29 -10.92
C ASP A 349 4.71 -16.05 -11.47
N GLN A 350 3.78 -15.35 -12.15
CA GLN A 350 2.62 -15.90 -12.86
C GLN A 350 1.72 -16.74 -11.95
N PHE A 351 1.33 -16.18 -10.80
CA PHE A 351 0.33 -16.75 -9.91
C PHE A 351 -0.65 -15.66 -9.44
N VAL A 352 -1.81 -16.05 -8.96
CA VAL A 352 -2.72 -15.17 -8.22
C VAL A 352 -2.75 -15.63 -6.76
N ALA A 353 -2.39 -14.71 -5.86
CA ALA A 353 -2.51 -14.93 -4.43
C ALA A 353 -3.98 -15.08 -4.03
N PRO A 354 -4.31 -15.99 -3.11
CA PRO A 354 -5.70 -16.23 -2.74
C PRO A 354 -6.27 -15.08 -1.89
N ASN A 355 -7.56 -14.88 -2.01
CA ASN A 355 -8.39 -14.32 -0.97
C ASN A 355 -8.69 -15.44 0.04
N ILE A 356 -7.95 -15.51 1.14
CA ILE A 356 -8.16 -16.54 2.15
C ILE A 356 -9.40 -16.25 3.00
N ASN A 357 -9.87 -17.27 3.75
CA ASN A 357 -10.97 -17.17 4.71
C ASN A 357 -12.36 -16.98 4.09
N VAL A 358 -12.55 -17.37 2.85
CA VAL A 358 -13.86 -17.41 2.20
C VAL A 358 -14.48 -18.78 2.45
N ASP A 359 -15.37 -18.86 3.43
CA ASP A 359 -16.16 -20.06 3.72
C ASP A 359 -17.47 -20.07 2.89
N GLU A 360 -18.10 -18.90 2.76
CA GLU A 360 -19.28 -18.67 1.95
C GLU A 360 -19.16 -17.30 1.25
N LEU A 361 -19.11 -17.30 -0.07
CA LEU A 361 -19.09 -16.05 -0.83
C LEU A 361 -20.40 -15.28 -0.61
N ASP A 362 -20.29 -13.98 -0.29
CA ASP A 362 -21.46 -13.12 -0.22
C ASP A 362 -22.18 -13.09 -1.59
N PRO A 363 -23.47 -13.46 -1.66
CA PRO A 363 -24.22 -13.43 -2.93
C PRO A 363 -24.17 -12.06 -3.63
N GLN A 364 -24.06 -10.95 -2.91
CA GLN A 364 -23.93 -9.61 -3.47
C GLN A 364 -22.57 -9.38 -4.15
N CYS A 365 -21.57 -10.21 -3.83
CA CYS A 365 -20.24 -10.19 -4.44
C CYS A 365 -20.08 -11.25 -5.56
N ALA A 366 -21.08 -12.03 -5.89
CA ALA A 366 -21.01 -13.13 -6.87
C ALA A 366 -20.75 -12.69 -8.33
N GLY A 367 -20.68 -11.37 -8.57
CA GLY A 367 -20.42 -10.77 -9.89
C GLY A 367 -18.96 -10.88 -10.36
N ILE A 368 -18.00 -11.21 -9.48
CA ILE A 368 -16.58 -11.28 -9.76
C ILE A 368 -16.04 -12.71 -9.82
N ASN A 369 -14.85 -12.89 -10.40
CA ASN A 369 -14.12 -14.18 -10.46
C ASN A 369 -13.09 -14.24 -9.31
N LEU A 370 -13.57 -14.46 -8.09
CA LEU A 370 -12.76 -14.46 -6.88
C LEU A 370 -11.90 -15.72 -6.77
N VAL A 371 -10.58 -15.56 -6.57
CA VAL A 371 -9.65 -16.65 -6.27
C VAL A 371 -9.64 -16.90 -4.76
N THR A 372 -10.19 -18.02 -4.31
CA THR A 372 -10.42 -18.30 -2.89
C THR A 372 -9.47 -19.34 -2.31
N ASN A 373 -8.99 -19.08 -1.09
CA ASN A 373 -8.32 -19.99 -0.16
C ASN A 373 -7.02 -20.66 -0.65
N ARG A 374 -6.75 -20.75 -1.95
CA ARG A 374 -5.51 -21.31 -2.51
C ARG A 374 -5.05 -20.47 -3.70
N ALA A 375 -3.75 -20.24 -3.77
CA ALA A 375 -3.15 -19.61 -4.94
C ALA A 375 -3.34 -20.48 -6.19
N ILE A 376 -3.46 -19.83 -7.32
CA ILE A 376 -3.56 -20.49 -8.62
C ILE A 376 -2.43 -20.02 -9.53
N GLU A 377 -1.95 -20.87 -10.41
CA GLU A 377 -1.12 -20.44 -11.53
C GLU A 377 -2.00 -19.71 -12.55
N ALA A 378 -1.57 -18.55 -12.96
CA ALA A 378 -2.31 -17.75 -13.93
C ALA A 378 -1.36 -16.83 -14.70
N LYS A 379 -1.60 -16.73 -16.01
CA LYS A 379 -0.90 -15.78 -16.86
C LYS A 379 -1.49 -14.38 -16.63
N ILE A 380 -0.67 -13.45 -16.12
CA ILE A 380 -1.05 -12.06 -15.86
C ILE A 380 -0.19 -11.16 -16.75
N GLU A 381 -0.79 -10.64 -17.81
CA GLU A 381 -0.14 -9.66 -18.70
C GLU A 381 -0.54 -8.24 -18.31
N VAL A 382 -1.79 -8.02 -17.90
CA VAL A 382 -2.34 -6.74 -17.47
C VAL A 382 -3.03 -6.92 -16.13
N ALA A 383 -2.72 -6.05 -15.18
CA ALA A 383 -3.34 -6.06 -13.87
C ALA A 383 -3.78 -4.66 -13.46
N ALA A 384 -4.86 -4.58 -12.68
CA ALA A 384 -5.30 -3.37 -11.99
C ALA A 384 -5.14 -3.54 -10.47
N SER A 385 -4.77 -2.47 -9.78
CA SER A 385 -4.72 -2.40 -8.32
C SER A 385 -5.56 -1.22 -7.85
N ASN A 386 -6.61 -1.51 -7.08
CA ASN A 386 -7.53 -0.54 -6.54
C ASN A 386 -7.16 -0.15 -5.11
N ALA A 387 -7.26 1.13 -4.77
CA ALA A 387 -7.21 1.56 -3.38
C ALA A 387 -8.23 2.70 -3.17
N PHE A 388 -9.17 2.45 -2.26
CA PHE A 388 -10.26 3.37 -1.94
C PHE A 388 -10.13 3.81 -0.48
N GLY A 389 -10.50 5.05 -0.18
CA GLY A 389 -10.28 5.62 1.15
C GLY A 389 -11.44 6.48 1.65
N PHE A 390 -11.48 6.66 2.96
CA PHE A 390 -12.38 7.64 3.58
C PHE A 390 -12.20 9.02 2.93
N GLY A 391 -13.28 9.81 2.90
CA GLY A 391 -13.38 11.03 2.12
C GLY A 391 -13.79 10.79 0.66
N GLY A 392 -14.19 9.55 0.32
CA GLY A 392 -14.59 9.18 -1.03
C GLY A 392 -13.44 9.18 -2.03
N VAL A 393 -12.21 8.99 -1.55
CA VAL A 393 -11.01 8.99 -2.41
C VAL A 393 -10.84 7.64 -3.08
N ASN A 394 -10.70 7.63 -4.41
CA ASN A 394 -10.51 6.41 -5.19
C ASN A 394 -9.25 6.51 -6.05
N THR A 395 -8.45 5.44 -6.08
CA THR A 395 -7.31 5.29 -6.99
C THR A 395 -7.37 3.92 -7.67
N CYS A 396 -6.94 3.90 -8.92
CA CYS A 396 -6.71 2.67 -9.68
C CYS A 396 -5.41 2.81 -10.46
N ILE A 397 -4.51 1.85 -10.31
CA ILE A 397 -3.23 1.76 -11.03
C ILE A 397 -3.31 0.58 -11.99
N VAL A 398 -2.92 0.79 -13.25
CA VAL A 398 -2.88 -0.26 -14.27
C VAL A 398 -1.44 -0.58 -14.63
N LEU A 399 -1.09 -1.85 -14.53
CA LEU A 399 0.23 -2.42 -14.79
C LEU A 399 0.19 -3.33 -16.01
N ARG A 400 1.23 -3.30 -16.82
CA ARG A 400 1.42 -4.22 -17.94
C ARG A 400 2.77 -4.90 -17.83
N ARG A 401 2.81 -6.21 -18.04
CA ARG A 401 4.06 -6.96 -18.09
C ARG A 401 4.97 -6.37 -19.16
N TYR A 402 6.19 -6.07 -18.79
CA TYR A 402 7.17 -5.56 -19.73
C TYR A 402 7.64 -6.68 -20.69
N ARG A 403 7.67 -6.35 -21.97
CA ARG A 403 8.28 -7.17 -23.01
C ARG A 403 9.39 -6.34 -23.67
N ALA A 404 10.63 -6.89 -23.65
CA ALA A 404 11.80 -6.24 -24.22
C ALA A 404 11.69 -6.00 -25.73
#